data_1de3e04e0fcfa12ca7454bfec23b86b7
#
_entry.id   1de3e04e0fcfa12ca7454bfec23b86b7
#
_cell.length_a   1.000
_cell.length_b   1.000
_cell.length_c   1.000
_cell.angle_alpha   90.00
_cell.angle_beta   90.00
_cell.angle_gamma   90.00
#
_symmetry.space_group_name_H-M   'P 1'
#
loop_
_entity.id
_entity.type
_entity.pdbx_description
1 polymer ?
#
loop_
_entity_poly.entity_id
_entity_poly.type
_entity_poly.pdbx_seq_one_letter_code
_entity_poly.pdbx_strand_id
1 'polypeptide(L)'
;YQQYRVNFKRENEIVWTGFVKPELYTQDYTSTKFELEIDCISAMGTLEYINYKQGRSDTRSFISIWELLKMFISESRGCYSSVFIPHVYAKDQSSYNKESNILKELTISEQNFFDEDDKAMTLKEVLEETCKFLNWTCVDWLGNLYFVDVDHKGTYHEYNLDMTSFTQQSPNRFKVSEIGFAGSEHFLDILPGYNKATIKCSNYCYNDIISEEEFKKLSTVAERKSY
;
A
#
# COMPACT_ATOMS: atom_id res chain seq x y z
N TYR A 1 -3.44 -1.59 -19.94
CA TYR A 1 -2.21 -1.98 -19.23
C TYR A 1 -2.20 -3.44 -18.77
N GLN A 2 -3.27 -4.01 -18.26
CA GLN A 2 -3.31 -5.38 -17.70
C GLN A 2 -3.76 -6.45 -18.73
N GLN A 3 -3.32 -6.39 -19.98
CA GLN A 3 -3.70 -7.34 -21.02
C GLN A 3 -2.89 -8.63 -20.99
N TYR A 4 -1.59 -8.52 -20.86
CA TYR A 4 -0.68 -9.67 -20.90
C TYR A 4 0.01 -9.81 -19.55
N ARG A 5 -0.41 -10.84 -18.80
CA ARG A 5 0.16 -11.15 -17.49
C ARG A 5 1.45 -11.96 -17.66
N VAL A 6 2.45 -11.63 -16.87
CA VAL A 6 3.73 -12.32 -16.77
C VAL A 6 3.89 -12.84 -15.35
N ASN A 7 4.10 -14.13 -15.21
CA ASN A 7 4.43 -14.76 -13.93
C ASN A 7 5.81 -15.39 -14.05
N PHE A 8 6.75 -14.93 -13.25
CA PHE A 8 8.05 -15.57 -13.13
C PHE A 8 7.95 -16.67 -12.07
N LYS A 9 8.35 -17.90 -12.46
CA LYS A 9 8.26 -19.07 -11.59
C LYS A 9 9.64 -19.65 -11.30
N ARG A 10 9.82 -20.09 -10.05
CA ARG A 10 10.94 -20.92 -9.64
C ARG A 10 10.36 -22.20 -9.03
N GLU A 11 10.81 -23.38 -9.49
CA GLU A 11 10.33 -24.68 -8.99
C GLU A 11 8.80 -24.80 -8.93
N ASN A 12 8.11 -24.28 -9.95
CA ASN A 12 6.65 -24.17 -10.08
C ASN A 12 5.95 -23.13 -9.16
N GLU A 13 6.64 -22.48 -8.26
CA GLU A 13 6.08 -21.41 -7.44
C GLU A 13 6.26 -20.06 -8.13
N ILE A 14 5.22 -19.22 -8.06
CA ILE A 14 5.28 -17.85 -8.57
C ILE A 14 6.13 -17.05 -7.61
N VAL A 15 7.23 -16.49 -8.10
CA VAL A 15 8.11 -15.60 -7.31
C VAL A 15 7.91 -14.15 -7.67
N TRP A 16 7.32 -13.85 -8.81
CA TRP A 16 6.95 -12.51 -9.25
C TRP A 16 5.76 -12.56 -10.20
N THR A 17 4.90 -11.54 -10.12
CA THR A 17 3.72 -11.38 -10.97
C THR A 17 3.59 -9.94 -11.44
N GLY A 18 3.24 -9.76 -12.70
CA GLY A 18 3.10 -8.43 -13.29
C GLY A 18 2.51 -8.50 -14.69
N PHE A 19 2.68 -7.43 -15.43
CA PHE A 19 2.12 -7.26 -16.77
C PHE A 19 3.14 -6.65 -17.72
N VAL A 20 3.04 -7.01 -18.99
CA VAL A 20 3.81 -6.37 -20.06
C VAL A 20 3.39 -4.91 -20.16
N LYS A 21 4.38 -4.01 -20.20
CA LYS A 21 4.12 -2.59 -20.48
C LYS A 21 3.65 -2.42 -21.91
N PRO A 22 2.64 -1.58 -22.17
CA PRO A 22 2.17 -1.29 -23.53
C PRO A 22 3.10 -0.26 -24.21
N GLU A 23 4.31 -0.67 -24.51
CA GLU A 23 5.30 0.15 -25.21
C GLU A 23 5.46 -0.34 -26.65
N LEU A 24 6.09 0.50 -27.49
CA LEU A 24 6.46 0.09 -28.84
C LEU A 24 7.72 -0.77 -28.77
N TYR A 25 7.57 -2.05 -29.09
CA TYR A 25 8.70 -2.97 -29.20
C TYR A 25 9.23 -2.97 -30.61
N THR A 26 10.51 -2.65 -30.75
CA THR A 26 11.20 -2.72 -32.03
C THR A 26 12.03 -3.98 -32.06
N GLN A 27 11.90 -4.75 -33.11
CA GLN A 27 12.72 -5.96 -33.32
C GLN A 27 13.27 -5.98 -34.74
N ASP A 28 14.45 -6.54 -34.91
CA ASP A 28 15.04 -6.72 -36.21
C ASP A 28 14.32 -7.81 -36.99
N TYR A 29 14.06 -7.56 -38.26
CA TYR A 29 13.53 -8.59 -39.15
C TYR A 29 14.69 -9.43 -39.69
N THR A 30 15.03 -10.49 -38.99
CA THR A 30 16.13 -11.39 -39.34
C THR A 30 15.65 -12.83 -39.44
N SER A 31 16.38 -13.66 -40.19
CA SER A 31 16.11 -15.09 -40.26
C SER A 31 16.71 -15.91 -39.11
N THR A 32 17.54 -15.29 -38.28
CA THR A 32 18.19 -15.91 -37.12
C THR A 32 17.42 -15.63 -35.87
N LYS A 33 17.47 -16.56 -34.88
CA LYS A 33 16.92 -16.33 -33.55
C LYS A 33 17.70 -15.22 -32.86
N PHE A 34 17.00 -14.30 -32.21
CA PHE A 34 17.57 -13.20 -31.43
C PHE A 34 16.86 -13.12 -30.08
N GLU A 35 17.48 -12.41 -29.14
CA GLU A 35 16.88 -12.13 -27.84
C GLU A 35 15.84 -11.00 -27.97
N LEU A 36 14.68 -11.19 -27.38
CA LEU A 36 13.63 -10.18 -27.30
C LEU A 36 13.53 -9.68 -25.87
N GLU A 37 13.80 -8.41 -25.67
CA GLU A 37 13.58 -7.74 -24.39
C GLU A 37 12.13 -7.25 -24.28
N ILE A 38 11.48 -7.59 -23.17
CA ILE A 38 10.11 -7.19 -22.89
C ILE A 38 10.08 -6.52 -21.52
N ASP A 39 9.72 -5.24 -21.50
CA ASP A 39 9.54 -4.50 -20.27
C ASP A 39 8.23 -4.90 -19.56
N CYS A 40 8.35 -5.16 -18.26
CA CYS A 40 7.23 -5.55 -17.43
C CYS A 40 7.11 -4.61 -16.23
N ILE A 41 5.88 -4.43 -15.75
CA ILE A 41 5.58 -3.70 -14.53
C ILE A 41 4.97 -4.66 -13.51
N SER A 42 5.29 -4.52 -12.22
CA SER A 42 4.70 -5.35 -11.17
C SER A 42 3.18 -5.16 -11.13
N ALA A 43 2.47 -6.17 -10.64
CA ALA A 43 1.01 -6.10 -10.56
C ALA A 43 0.55 -4.90 -9.73
N MET A 44 1.17 -4.64 -8.56
CA MET A 44 0.87 -3.45 -7.76
C MET A 44 1.27 -2.14 -8.46
N GLY A 45 2.31 -2.16 -9.29
CA GLY A 45 2.71 -1.01 -10.10
C GLY A 45 1.66 -0.57 -11.11
N THR A 46 0.81 -1.51 -11.59
CA THR A 46 -0.26 -1.16 -12.56
C THR A 46 -1.35 -0.27 -11.97
N LEU A 47 -1.44 -0.15 -10.65
CA LEU A 47 -2.38 0.75 -9.97
C LEU A 47 -2.17 2.23 -10.34
N GLU A 48 -0.99 2.57 -10.88
CA GLU A 48 -0.69 3.91 -11.41
C GLU A 48 -1.60 4.30 -12.59
N TYR A 49 -2.10 3.31 -13.31
CA TYR A 49 -2.93 3.52 -14.51
C TYR A 49 -4.43 3.35 -14.25
N ILE A 50 -4.82 3.16 -12.99
CA ILE A 50 -6.21 2.93 -12.58
C ILE A 50 -6.61 4.04 -11.63
N ASN A 51 -7.58 4.85 -12.03
CA ASN A 51 -8.12 5.89 -11.17
C ASN A 51 -9.03 5.29 -10.10
N TYR A 52 -9.03 5.91 -8.93
CA TYR A 52 -9.97 5.58 -7.87
C TYR A 52 -11.42 5.75 -8.37
N LYS A 53 -12.27 4.79 -8.02
CA LYS A 53 -13.71 4.85 -8.30
C LYS A 53 -14.46 4.75 -6.99
N GLN A 54 -15.32 5.71 -6.75
CA GLN A 54 -16.17 5.70 -5.55
C GLN A 54 -17.03 4.43 -5.50
N GLY A 55 -17.24 3.90 -4.29
CA GLY A 55 -17.93 2.63 -4.09
C GLY A 55 -19.44 2.67 -4.38
N ARG A 56 -20.05 3.86 -4.34
CA ARG A 56 -21.48 4.08 -4.67
C ARG A 56 -21.60 5.14 -5.74
N SER A 57 -22.48 4.92 -6.72
CA SER A 57 -22.53 5.73 -7.94
C SER A 57 -22.91 7.20 -7.76
N ASP A 58 -23.59 7.57 -6.68
CA ASP A 58 -24.25 8.87 -6.60
C ASP A 58 -23.73 9.81 -5.50
N THR A 59 -23.00 9.29 -4.51
CA THR A 59 -22.48 10.10 -3.41
C THR A 59 -21.17 9.55 -2.88
N ARG A 60 -20.20 10.44 -2.65
CA ARG A 60 -18.98 10.09 -1.92
C ARG A 60 -19.34 9.86 -0.46
N SER A 61 -18.87 8.74 0.07
CA SER A 61 -19.15 8.33 1.44
C SER A 61 -17.85 8.07 2.19
N PHE A 62 -17.93 7.31 3.26
CA PHE A 62 -16.75 6.83 3.96
C PHE A 62 -16.44 5.40 3.52
N ILE A 63 -15.16 5.11 3.31
CA ILE A 63 -14.64 3.79 3.02
C ILE A 63 -13.68 3.36 4.14
N SER A 64 -13.70 2.10 4.53
CA SER A 64 -12.74 1.62 5.51
C SER A 64 -11.37 1.38 4.89
N ILE A 65 -10.31 1.53 5.68
CA ILE A 65 -8.95 1.19 5.23
C ILE A 65 -8.89 -0.27 4.77
N TRP A 66 -9.67 -1.15 5.39
CA TRP A 66 -9.77 -2.55 5.01
C TRP A 66 -10.31 -2.75 3.59
N GLU A 67 -11.36 -2.04 3.22
CA GLU A 67 -11.92 -2.11 1.86
C GLU A 67 -10.97 -1.47 0.83
N LEU A 68 -10.21 -0.44 1.20
CA LEU A 68 -9.14 0.09 0.35
C LEU A 68 -8.08 -0.97 0.05
N LEU A 69 -7.60 -1.69 1.08
CA LEU A 69 -6.61 -2.76 0.88
C LEU A 69 -7.14 -3.85 -0.05
N LYS A 70 -8.39 -4.27 0.13
CA LYS A 70 -9.04 -5.22 -0.79
C LYS A 70 -9.10 -4.70 -2.22
N MET A 71 -9.45 -3.43 -2.38
CA MET A 71 -9.51 -2.78 -3.69
C MET A 71 -8.14 -2.81 -4.38
N PHE A 72 -7.07 -2.44 -3.68
CA PHE A 72 -5.71 -2.46 -4.26
C PHE A 72 -5.31 -3.87 -4.70
N ILE A 73 -5.57 -4.87 -3.87
CA ILE A 73 -5.23 -6.27 -4.19
C ILE A 73 -6.04 -6.75 -5.40
N SER A 74 -7.34 -6.51 -5.41
CA SER A 74 -8.24 -6.91 -6.48
C SER A 74 -7.90 -6.24 -7.81
N GLU A 75 -7.73 -4.91 -7.80
CA GLU A 75 -7.46 -4.14 -9.00
C GLU A 75 -6.04 -4.35 -9.56
N SER A 76 -5.09 -4.76 -8.72
CA SER A 76 -3.75 -5.14 -9.17
C SER A 76 -3.76 -6.37 -10.07
N ARG A 77 -4.75 -7.24 -9.93
CA ARG A 77 -4.87 -8.53 -10.63
C ARG A 77 -3.63 -9.41 -10.54
N GLY A 78 -2.82 -9.22 -9.50
CA GLY A 78 -1.62 -10.03 -9.25
C GLY A 78 -1.95 -11.47 -8.89
N CYS A 79 -1.10 -12.41 -9.30
CA CYS A 79 -1.19 -13.82 -8.90
C CYS A 79 -0.40 -14.05 -7.61
N TYR A 80 -0.81 -13.37 -6.54
CA TYR A 80 -0.21 -13.59 -5.23
C TYR A 80 -0.75 -14.86 -4.58
N SER A 81 0.05 -15.49 -3.73
CA SER A 81 -0.39 -16.65 -2.94
C SER A 81 -1.07 -16.20 -1.64
N SER A 82 -0.49 -15.22 -0.98
CA SER A 82 -0.97 -14.70 0.31
C SER A 82 -0.70 -13.20 0.44
N VAL A 83 -1.43 -12.57 1.36
CA VAL A 83 -1.24 -11.17 1.76
C VAL A 83 -0.94 -11.11 3.25
N PHE A 84 0.17 -10.48 3.61
CA PHE A 84 0.61 -10.33 5.00
C PHE A 84 0.37 -8.92 5.49
N ILE A 85 -0.36 -8.79 6.59
CA ILE A 85 -0.72 -7.50 7.18
C ILE A 85 -0.38 -7.51 8.67
N PRO A 86 0.28 -6.46 9.21
CA PRO A 86 0.49 -6.35 10.64
C PRO A 86 -0.85 -6.31 11.37
N HIS A 87 -0.96 -7.01 12.48
CA HIS A 87 -2.16 -6.94 13.29
C HIS A 87 -2.16 -5.65 14.10
N VAL A 88 -3.13 -4.78 13.83
CA VAL A 88 -3.27 -3.46 14.48
C VAL A 88 -4.36 -3.54 15.54
N TYR A 89 -3.99 -3.24 16.76
CA TYR A 89 -4.93 -3.19 17.90
C TYR A 89 -5.27 -1.74 18.25
N ALA A 90 -6.50 -1.54 18.71
CA ALA A 90 -6.82 -0.34 19.45
C ALA A 90 -6.11 -0.36 20.83
N LYS A 91 -5.75 0.81 21.34
CA LYS A 91 -5.15 0.95 22.67
C LYS A 91 -6.08 0.42 23.77
N ASP A 92 -7.37 0.65 23.62
CA ASP A 92 -8.41 0.05 24.45
C ASP A 92 -9.02 -1.15 23.74
N GLN A 93 -8.66 -2.33 24.20
CA GLN A 93 -9.10 -3.61 23.63
C GLN A 93 -10.45 -4.08 24.18
N SER A 94 -11.05 -3.35 25.10
CA SER A 94 -12.33 -3.75 25.72
C SER A 94 -13.50 -3.75 24.74
N SER A 95 -13.43 -2.89 23.71
CA SER A 95 -14.47 -2.70 22.70
C SER A 95 -14.23 -3.45 21.39
N TYR A 96 -13.05 -4.08 21.20
CA TYR A 96 -12.69 -4.75 19.96
C TYR A 96 -12.39 -6.24 20.18
N ASN A 97 -12.90 -7.06 19.28
CA ASN A 97 -12.50 -8.46 19.23
C ASN A 97 -10.99 -8.55 18.92
N LYS A 98 -10.24 -9.26 19.74
CA LYS A 98 -8.80 -9.46 19.58
C LYS A 98 -8.40 -10.09 18.24
N GLU A 99 -9.34 -10.77 17.58
CA GLU A 99 -9.15 -11.42 16.30
C GLU A 99 -9.46 -10.51 15.10
N SER A 100 -10.12 -9.35 15.32
CA SER A 100 -10.40 -8.41 14.25
C SER A 100 -9.36 -7.30 14.17
N ASN A 101 -8.98 -6.97 12.94
CA ASN A 101 -8.09 -5.85 12.67
C ASN A 101 -8.89 -4.55 12.71
N ILE A 102 -8.42 -3.55 13.47
CA ILE A 102 -9.06 -2.24 13.60
C ILE A 102 -9.24 -1.50 12.27
N LEU A 103 -8.47 -1.87 11.24
CA LEU A 103 -8.58 -1.28 9.90
C LEU A 103 -9.98 -1.46 9.28
N LYS A 104 -10.78 -2.39 9.80
CA LYS A 104 -12.19 -2.55 9.40
C LYS A 104 -13.07 -1.44 9.93
N GLU A 105 -12.68 -0.83 11.04
CA GLU A 105 -13.41 0.24 11.71
C GLU A 105 -12.87 1.64 11.35
N LEU A 106 -11.60 1.73 10.96
CA LEU A 106 -11.01 2.98 10.52
C LEU A 106 -11.54 3.35 9.13
N THR A 107 -12.22 4.49 9.06
CA THR A 107 -12.79 4.99 7.81
C THR A 107 -12.19 6.33 7.40
N ILE A 108 -12.15 6.55 6.11
CA ILE A 108 -11.73 7.80 5.48
C ILE A 108 -12.80 8.26 4.52
N SER A 109 -12.98 9.57 4.39
CA SER A 109 -13.90 10.13 3.40
C SER A 109 -13.36 9.93 1.99
N GLU A 110 -14.17 9.38 1.10
CA GLU A 110 -13.83 9.23 -0.33
C GLU A 110 -13.55 10.57 -1.03
N GLN A 111 -14.02 11.68 -0.46
CA GLN A 111 -13.73 13.03 -0.98
C GLN A 111 -12.23 13.32 -1.01
N ASN A 112 -11.45 12.75 -0.10
CA ASN A 112 -10.00 12.94 -0.04
C ASN A 112 -9.25 12.35 -1.25
N PHE A 113 -9.91 11.53 -2.06
CA PHE A 113 -9.32 10.91 -3.24
C PHE A 113 -9.64 11.66 -4.55
N PHE A 114 -10.19 12.86 -4.43
CA PHE A 114 -10.52 13.71 -5.56
C PHE A 114 -9.97 15.12 -5.33
N ASP A 115 -9.50 15.75 -6.38
CA ASP A 115 -9.06 17.15 -6.35
C ASP A 115 -10.25 18.13 -6.49
N GLU A 116 -9.93 19.43 -6.57
CA GLU A 116 -10.91 20.51 -6.70
C GLU A 116 -11.70 20.46 -8.02
N ASP A 117 -11.14 19.83 -9.04
CA ASP A 117 -11.74 19.63 -10.36
C ASP A 117 -12.48 18.27 -10.48
N ASP A 118 -12.72 17.60 -9.37
CA ASP A 118 -13.31 16.26 -9.31
C ASP A 118 -12.50 15.16 -10.03
N LYS A 119 -11.22 15.40 -10.25
CA LYS A 119 -10.33 14.40 -10.82
C LYS A 119 -9.88 13.43 -9.74
N ALA A 120 -10.09 12.16 -9.99
CA ALA A 120 -9.71 11.11 -9.06
C ALA A 120 -8.19 10.88 -9.03
N MET A 121 -7.66 10.63 -7.84
CA MET A 121 -6.32 10.08 -7.65
C MET A 121 -6.22 8.69 -8.31
N THR A 122 -5.02 8.30 -8.70
CA THR A 122 -4.74 6.91 -9.08
C THR A 122 -4.78 6.01 -7.85
N LEU A 123 -5.10 4.74 -8.04
CA LEU A 123 -5.08 3.78 -6.93
C LEU A 123 -3.69 3.62 -6.31
N LYS A 124 -2.63 3.88 -7.08
CA LYS A 124 -1.27 3.91 -6.55
C LYS A 124 -1.05 5.07 -5.58
N GLU A 125 -1.51 6.28 -5.94
CA GLU A 125 -1.45 7.45 -5.04
C GLU A 125 -2.25 7.20 -3.76
N VAL A 126 -3.46 6.65 -3.85
CA VAL A 126 -4.27 6.29 -2.68
C VAL A 126 -3.57 5.25 -1.81
N LEU A 127 -2.93 4.23 -2.41
CA LEU A 127 -2.14 3.22 -1.70
C LEU A 127 -0.95 3.86 -0.97
N GLU A 128 -0.21 4.74 -1.66
CA GLU A 128 0.95 5.42 -1.08
C GLU A 128 0.54 6.31 0.11
N GLU A 129 -0.54 7.08 0.01
CA GLU A 129 -1.05 7.89 1.12
C GLU A 129 -1.58 7.01 2.27
N THR A 130 -2.23 5.88 1.97
CA THR A 130 -2.66 4.92 2.99
C THR A 130 -1.46 4.32 3.72
N CYS A 131 -0.42 3.93 2.99
CA CYS A 131 0.82 3.42 3.56
C CYS A 131 1.56 4.47 4.40
N LYS A 132 1.62 5.72 3.94
CA LYS A 132 2.20 6.83 4.72
C LYS A 132 1.44 7.06 6.03
N PHE A 133 0.11 7.05 5.99
CA PHE A 133 -0.73 7.22 7.18
C PHE A 133 -0.47 6.10 8.22
N LEU A 134 -0.30 4.86 7.77
CA LEU A 134 -0.08 3.71 8.63
C LEU A 134 1.41 3.48 8.98
N ASN A 135 2.32 4.27 8.42
CA ASN A 135 3.78 4.02 8.46
C ASN A 135 4.17 2.65 7.90
N TRP A 136 3.50 2.24 6.84
CA TRP A 136 3.74 0.96 6.19
C TRP A 136 4.47 1.10 4.87
N THR A 137 5.06 -0.01 4.44
CA THR A 137 5.59 -0.19 3.09
C THR A 137 4.90 -1.41 2.47
N CYS A 138 4.41 -1.25 1.23
CA CYS A 138 3.85 -2.36 0.45
C CYS A 138 4.96 -2.99 -0.38
N VAL A 139 5.19 -4.29 -0.21
CA VAL A 139 6.26 -5.04 -0.87
C VAL A 139 5.72 -6.31 -1.52
N ASP A 140 6.05 -6.51 -2.78
CA ASP A 140 5.84 -7.74 -3.54
C ASP A 140 7.13 -8.59 -3.44
N TRP A 141 7.05 -9.74 -2.79
CA TRP A 141 8.20 -10.61 -2.61
C TRP A 141 7.84 -12.08 -2.60
N LEU A 142 8.54 -12.86 -3.43
CA LEU A 142 8.37 -14.29 -3.57
C LEU A 142 6.90 -14.72 -3.76
N GLY A 143 6.18 -14.00 -4.62
CA GLY A 143 4.78 -14.31 -4.96
C GLY A 143 3.77 -14.01 -3.87
N ASN A 144 4.18 -13.31 -2.82
CA ASN A 144 3.31 -12.83 -1.75
C ASN A 144 3.33 -11.30 -1.69
N LEU A 145 2.28 -10.74 -1.14
CA LEU A 145 2.16 -9.31 -0.91
C LEU A 145 2.29 -9.01 0.58
N TYR A 146 3.19 -8.10 0.94
CA TYR A 146 3.47 -7.73 2.32
C TYR A 146 3.16 -6.25 2.53
N PHE A 147 2.36 -5.96 3.55
CA PHE A 147 2.30 -4.64 4.16
C PHE A 147 3.20 -4.66 5.39
N VAL A 148 4.31 -3.95 5.32
CA VAL A 148 5.36 -4.03 6.36
C VAL A 148 5.35 -2.77 7.19
N ASP A 149 5.16 -2.92 8.50
CA ASP A 149 5.48 -1.91 9.50
C ASP A 149 6.82 -2.28 10.14
N VAL A 150 7.84 -1.46 9.92
CA VAL A 150 9.21 -1.71 10.39
C VAL A 150 9.26 -1.73 11.92
N ASP A 151 8.43 -0.95 12.58
CA ASP A 151 8.40 -0.83 14.04
C ASP A 151 7.49 -1.88 14.70
N HIS A 152 6.65 -2.56 13.93
CA HIS A 152 5.75 -3.58 14.45
C HIS A 152 6.51 -4.83 14.87
N LYS A 153 6.44 -5.15 16.16
CA LYS A 153 7.09 -6.34 16.77
C LYS A 153 6.12 -7.48 17.01
N GLY A 154 4.84 -7.25 16.75
CA GLY A 154 3.76 -8.19 17.00
C GLY A 154 3.54 -9.19 15.87
N THR A 155 2.40 -9.83 15.92
CA THR A 155 1.96 -10.85 14.96
C THR A 155 1.55 -10.21 13.64
N TYR A 156 1.88 -10.86 12.54
CA TYR A 156 1.33 -10.62 11.22
C TYR A 156 0.20 -11.60 10.96
N HIS A 157 -0.84 -11.14 10.27
CA HIS A 157 -1.87 -12.01 9.75
C HIS A 157 -1.60 -12.29 8.27
N GLU A 158 -1.53 -13.57 7.93
CA GLU A 158 -1.50 -14.04 6.57
C GLU A 158 -2.94 -14.26 6.10
N TYR A 159 -3.35 -13.50 5.10
CA TYR A 159 -4.69 -13.56 4.52
C TYR A 159 -4.65 -14.24 3.15
N ASN A 160 -5.76 -14.89 2.79
CA ASN A 160 -6.06 -15.21 1.39
C ASN A 160 -6.31 -13.91 0.60
N LEU A 161 -6.29 -13.98 -0.73
CA LEU A 161 -6.45 -12.79 -1.58
C LEU A 161 -7.78 -12.06 -1.39
N ASP A 162 -8.83 -12.77 -1.03
CA ASP A 162 -10.15 -12.17 -0.75
C ASP A 162 -10.21 -11.52 0.65
N MET A 163 -9.14 -11.66 1.43
CA MET A 163 -9.01 -11.14 2.80
C MET A 163 -10.17 -11.57 3.72
N THR A 164 -10.71 -12.75 3.50
CA THR A 164 -11.83 -13.32 4.26
C THR A 164 -11.39 -14.25 5.38
N SER A 165 -10.26 -14.93 5.20
CA SER A 165 -9.67 -15.84 6.17
C SER A 165 -8.21 -15.52 6.41
N PHE A 166 -7.74 -15.77 7.62
CA PHE A 166 -6.35 -15.52 7.98
C PHE A 166 -5.80 -16.60 8.92
N THR A 167 -4.47 -16.69 8.93
CA THR A 167 -3.68 -17.39 9.93
C THR A 167 -2.73 -16.42 10.60
N GLN A 168 -2.41 -16.63 11.88
CA GLN A 168 -1.42 -15.81 12.56
C GLN A 168 -0.02 -16.32 12.24
N GLN A 169 0.86 -15.39 11.88
CA GLN A 169 2.26 -15.68 11.60
C GLN A 169 3.17 -14.83 12.47
N SER A 170 4.21 -15.41 12.99
CA SER A 170 5.29 -14.64 13.59
C SER A 170 6.15 -14.04 12.49
N PRO A 171 6.59 -12.78 12.61
CA PRO A 171 7.43 -12.18 11.59
C PRO A 171 8.77 -12.93 11.50
N ASN A 172 9.12 -13.35 10.28
CA ASN A 172 10.45 -13.85 10.00
C ASN A 172 11.46 -12.72 10.13
N ARG A 173 12.31 -12.78 11.13
CA ARG A 173 13.40 -11.81 11.35
C ARG A 173 14.71 -12.56 11.24
N PHE A 174 15.57 -12.04 10.37
CA PHE A 174 16.92 -12.54 10.21
C PHE A 174 17.89 -11.55 10.86
N LYS A 175 18.92 -12.05 11.50
CA LYS A 175 20.07 -11.23 11.84
C LYS A 175 20.90 -11.01 10.58
N VAL A 176 21.49 -9.83 10.42
CA VAL A 176 22.36 -9.53 9.28
C VAL A 176 23.49 -10.57 9.16
N SER A 177 23.97 -11.08 10.29
CA SER A 177 25.01 -12.15 10.34
C SER A 177 24.55 -13.52 9.84
N GLU A 178 23.23 -13.74 9.70
CA GLU A 178 22.63 -15.00 9.23
C GLU A 178 22.28 -14.95 7.73
N ILE A 179 22.42 -13.77 7.11
CA ILE A 179 22.16 -13.58 5.66
C ILE A 179 23.42 -13.96 4.90
N GLY A 180 23.30 -14.89 3.99
CA GLY A 180 24.38 -15.28 3.08
C GLY A 180 24.73 -14.17 2.10
N PHE A 181 26.02 -14.05 1.76
CA PHE A 181 26.47 -13.11 0.74
C PHE A 181 26.28 -13.70 -0.66
N ALA A 182 25.59 -12.97 -1.54
CA ALA A 182 25.35 -13.38 -2.90
C ALA A 182 26.35 -12.82 -3.93
N GLY A 183 27.36 -12.06 -3.50
CA GLY A 183 28.37 -11.45 -4.37
C GLY A 183 29.39 -10.62 -3.59
N SER A 184 30.25 -9.91 -4.31
CA SER A 184 31.36 -9.12 -3.73
C SER A 184 31.07 -7.63 -3.56
N GLU A 185 29.96 -7.13 -4.07
CA GLU A 185 29.63 -5.70 -4.10
C GLU A 185 28.49 -5.31 -3.16
N HIS A 186 28.45 -5.95 -1.99
CA HIS A 186 27.45 -5.59 -0.98
C HIS A 186 28.00 -4.57 -0.02
N PHE A 187 27.20 -3.56 0.29
CA PHE A 187 27.50 -2.58 1.33
C PHE A 187 26.35 -2.50 2.32
N LEU A 188 26.69 -2.19 3.54
CA LEU A 188 25.73 -1.88 4.61
C LEU A 188 25.84 -0.37 4.85
N ASP A 189 24.73 0.32 4.70
CA ASP A 189 24.65 1.75 4.97
C ASP A 189 23.78 2.01 6.21
N ILE A 190 24.14 3.04 6.96
CA ILE A 190 23.37 3.51 8.11
C ILE A 190 22.76 4.85 7.74
N LEU A 191 21.44 4.85 7.55
CA LEU A 191 20.74 6.10 7.29
C LEU A 191 20.81 7.03 8.50
N PRO A 192 20.99 8.35 8.28
CA PRO A 192 21.00 9.31 9.37
C PRO A 192 19.66 9.31 10.11
N GLY A 193 19.73 9.30 11.43
CA GLY A 193 18.53 9.44 12.27
C GLY A 193 17.94 10.84 12.15
N TYR A 194 16.61 10.92 12.11
CA TYR A 194 15.90 12.19 12.14
C TYR A 194 15.60 12.57 13.60
N ASN A 195 15.93 13.79 13.98
CA ASN A 195 15.61 14.36 15.30
C ASN A 195 14.40 15.30 15.26
N LYS A 196 13.84 15.55 14.07
CA LYS A 196 12.64 16.37 13.87
C LYS A 196 11.88 15.89 12.62
N ALA A 197 10.58 15.68 12.76
CA ALA A 197 9.66 15.47 11.65
C ALA A 197 8.68 16.64 11.59
N THR A 198 8.40 17.13 10.38
CA THR A 198 7.38 18.14 10.14
C THR A 198 6.34 17.53 9.22
N ILE A 199 5.12 17.38 9.72
CA ILE A 199 3.99 16.89 8.94
C ILE A 199 3.23 18.11 8.43
N LYS A 200 3.07 18.21 7.12
CA LYS A 200 2.22 19.20 6.47
C LYS A 200 1.00 18.48 5.92
N CYS A 201 -0.17 18.87 6.40
CA CYS A 201 -1.43 18.45 5.81
C CYS A 201 -1.96 19.59 4.94
N SER A 202 -2.30 19.31 3.68
CA SER A 202 -3.11 20.22 2.88
C SER A 202 -4.57 19.99 3.29
N ASN A 203 -5.13 20.96 3.98
CA ASN A 203 -6.55 20.95 4.28
C ASN A 203 -7.30 21.65 3.15
N TYR A 204 -8.54 21.24 2.91
CA TYR A 204 -9.48 22.01 2.13
C TYR A 204 -9.59 23.44 2.69
N CYS A 205 -9.96 24.40 1.85
CA CYS A 205 -10.24 25.75 2.29
C CYS A 205 -11.33 25.75 3.38
N TYR A 206 -10.91 25.66 4.63
CA TYR A 206 -11.83 25.65 5.77
C TYR A 206 -12.63 26.96 5.89
N ASN A 207 -12.19 28.04 5.22
CA ASN A 207 -12.87 29.33 5.18
C ASN A 207 -14.29 29.24 4.61
N ASP A 208 -14.57 28.24 3.77
CA ASP A 208 -15.90 27.99 3.21
C ASP A 208 -16.83 27.23 4.17
N ILE A 209 -16.26 26.61 5.20
CA ILE A 209 -16.99 25.76 6.15
C ILE A 209 -17.01 26.39 7.56
N ILE A 210 -15.88 26.93 7.99
CA ILE A 210 -15.68 27.50 9.32
C ILE A 210 -15.00 28.85 9.16
N SER A 211 -15.48 29.89 9.82
CA SER A 211 -14.82 31.18 9.78
C SER A 211 -13.39 31.10 10.33
N GLU A 212 -12.48 31.91 9.80
CA GLU A 212 -11.08 31.94 10.24
C GLU A 212 -10.95 32.18 11.76
N GLU A 213 -11.86 32.94 12.36
CA GLU A 213 -11.88 33.17 13.79
C GLU A 213 -12.28 31.94 14.61
N GLU A 214 -13.24 31.19 14.12
CA GLU A 214 -13.66 29.95 14.79
C GLU A 214 -12.57 28.86 14.68
N PHE A 215 -11.91 28.77 13.53
CA PHE A 215 -10.79 27.86 13.35
C PHE A 215 -9.62 28.18 14.29
N LYS A 216 -9.27 29.45 14.44
CA LYS A 216 -8.26 29.92 15.41
C LYS A 216 -8.62 29.58 16.85
N LYS A 217 -9.88 29.65 17.23
CA LYS A 217 -10.35 29.22 18.56
C LYS A 217 -10.19 27.71 18.76
N LEU A 218 -10.52 26.90 17.75
CA LEU A 218 -10.39 25.45 17.80
C LEU A 218 -8.92 25.01 17.89
N SER A 219 -8.03 25.61 17.10
CA SER A 219 -6.59 25.31 17.13
C SER A 219 -5.96 25.66 18.48
N THR A 220 -6.34 26.79 19.09
CA THR A 220 -5.86 27.18 20.41
C THR A 220 -6.29 26.23 21.52
N VAL A 221 -7.46 25.61 21.39
CA VAL A 221 -7.95 24.59 22.33
C VAL A 221 -7.20 23.28 22.17
N ALA A 222 -6.85 22.90 20.95
CA ALA A 222 -6.07 21.68 20.66
C ALA A 222 -4.62 21.80 21.21
N GLU A 223 -3.98 22.94 21.05
CA GLU A 223 -2.64 23.20 21.61
C GLU A 223 -2.58 23.14 23.13
N ARG A 224 -3.65 23.53 23.83
CA ARG A 224 -3.72 23.49 25.30
C ARG A 224 -3.91 22.07 25.89
N LYS A 225 -4.27 21.10 25.09
CA LYS A 225 -4.46 19.71 25.52
C LYS A 225 -3.24 18.81 25.31
N SER A 226 -2.14 19.35 24.83
CA SER A 226 -0.89 18.60 24.57
C SER A 226 0.12 18.73 25.73
N TYR A 227 -0.35 18.76 26.99
CA TYR A 227 0.47 18.67 28.20
C TYR A 227 0.25 17.33 28.90
#